data_4182206fd6b723dcff93de2e8d9ac849
#
_entry.id   4182206fd6b723dcff93de2e8d9ac849
#
_cell.length_a   1.000
_cell.length_b   1.000
_cell.length_c   1.000
_cell.angle_alpha   90.00
_cell.angle_beta   90.00
_cell.angle_gamma   90.00
#
_symmetry.space_group_name_H-M   'P 1'
#
loop_
_entity.id
_entity.type
_entity.pdbx_description
1 polymer ?
#
loop_
_entity_poly.entity_id
_entity_poly.type
_entity_poly.pdbx_seq_one_letter_code
_entity_poly.pdbx_strand_id
1 'polypeptide(L)'
;MNRISRRHFLSAVTGLGGLAVVQGLTGPRRGAAAEARLEPYLKAKINWRQVAGESITVLVTPAHYFNKFRAFAPEFTQLSGVEVKFEIIPPRENREKAVLDLGAKSGNYASHTADPMFLPLYVANKWVEPLDNFINDPALTDKQWFDLDDIVPLWRQADQVGGKLYGMPVEGEATIHIYRADIYKRLGLNPPETLEELRETARKAHTPAEKLAGVALRGFRGAGQNMYIWPSLFRAYGGEWFDSAGRPTVNSDAGVGALEFYVDVLRKYAPAGVENWNWPEIMEAFAQGNVVQYIDANSTASILENPAKSKVAGKVAYRRWPKGPSGKRVTSIWNWAMPINAALNDRKKKAIWLYIQWLASRETQMRTATFKESPDAVVRTGVNRVSLWNDPQYRKVIGFTPDYADVVLRSMREDTDVNWRPLVPQWPEIGEIMAVAIQAALVGQKTPKRALDDANAEIAKVMKG
;
A
#
# COMPACT_ATOMS: atom_id res chain seq x y z
N MET A 1 4.90 -32.63 44.55
CA MET A 1 4.76 -32.38 46.00
C MET A 1 5.42 -31.07 46.28
N ASN A 2 4.73 -30.05 46.57
CA ASN A 2 4.57 -29.13 47.65
C ASN A 2 3.82 -27.87 47.18
N ARG A 3 2.59 -27.82 47.64
CA ARG A 3 1.76 -26.62 47.68
C ARG A 3 2.36 -25.68 48.74
N ILE A 4 2.49 -24.37 48.45
CA ILE A 4 2.58 -23.33 49.46
C ILE A 4 1.44 -22.34 49.26
N SER A 5 0.72 -22.21 50.33
CA SER A 5 -0.56 -21.57 50.61
C SER A 5 -0.46 -20.04 50.61
N ARG A 6 -1.54 -19.41 50.12
CA ARG A 6 -1.90 -18.02 50.46
C ARG A 6 -2.19 -17.90 51.95
N ARG A 7 -1.62 -16.93 52.64
CA ARG A 7 -2.21 -16.09 53.70
C ARG A 7 -1.13 -15.36 54.50
N HIS A 8 -1.50 -14.15 54.95
CA HIS A 8 -0.89 -13.25 55.93
C HIS A 8 0.16 -12.26 55.41
N PHE A 9 -0.29 -11.03 55.20
CA PHE A 9 0.29 -9.86 55.86
C PHE A 9 -0.80 -8.76 55.93
N LEU A 10 -1.53 -8.74 57.03
CA LEU A 10 -2.28 -7.61 57.56
C LEU A 10 -1.72 -7.35 58.98
N SER A 11 -1.06 -6.23 59.19
CA SER A 11 -1.08 -5.51 60.48
C SER A 11 -0.41 -4.16 60.35
N ALA A 12 -1.19 -3.14 60.40
CA ALA A 12 -1.19 -1.97 61.28
C ALA A 12 0.12 -1.18 61.40
N VAL A 13 0.11 0.05 60.86
CA VAL A 13 0.69 1.21 61.56
C VAL A 13 -0.33 2.36 61.47
N THR A 14 -0.96 2.64 62.60
CA THR A 14 -1.65 3.89 62.93
C THR A 14 -0.62 4.92 63.34
N GLY A 15 -0.67 6.13 62.80
CA GLY A 15 0.17 7.25 63.28
C GLY A 15 0.03 8.52 62.51
N LEU A 16 -0.91 9.39 62.96
CA LEU A 16 -0.87 10.86 62.99
C LEU A 16 -0.63 11.71 61.70
N GLY A 17 -1.66 12.35 61.26
CA GLY A 17 -1.75 13.82 61.20
C GLY A 17 -0.89 14.54 60.16
N GLY A 18 -1.51 14.84 59.01
CA GLY A 18 -1.01 15.81 58.08
C GLY A 18 -2.02 15.96 56.94
N LEU A 19 -3.02 16.84 57.12
CA LEU A 19 -3.84 17.32 56.02
C LEU A 19 -2.98 18.09 55.02
N ALA A 20 -2.30 17.39 54.12
CA ALA A 20 -1.81 17.98 52.89
C ALA A 20 -2.97 18.00 51.91
N VAL A 21 -3.59 19.16 51.74
CA VAL A 21 -4.47 19.47 50.64
C VAL A 21 -3.66 19.25 49.36
N VAL A 22 -3.77 18.06 48.76
CA VAL A 22 -3.35 17.84 47.40
C VAL A 22 -4.39 18.56 46.55
N GLN A 23 -4.17 19.87 46.34
CA GLN A 23 -4.83 20.61 45.27
C GLN A 23 -4.54 19.86 43.99
N GLY A 24 -5.58 19.23 43.47
CA GLY A 24 -5.53 18.51 42.21
C GLY A 24 -5.01 19.40 41.12
N LEU A 25 -3.85 19.03 40.60
CA LEU A 25 -3.37 19.47 39.28
C LEU A 25 -4.25 18.86 38.17
N THR A 26 -5.54 19.12 38.22
CA THR A 26 -6.43 19.06 37.05
C THR A 26 -6.15 20.33 36.25
N GLY A 27 -4.99 20.32 35.58
CA GLY A 27 -4.49 21.52 34.98
C GLY A 27 -5.18 21.87 33.66
N PRO A 28 -5.37 23.15 33.39
CA PRO A 28 -5.82 23.70 32.12
C PRO A 28 -4.93 23.29 30.93
N ARG A 29 -3.74 22.74 31.19
CA ARG A 29 -2.77 22.29 30.18
C ARG A 29 -3.19 21.07 29.34
N ARG A 30 -4.00 20.14 29.86
CA ARG A 30 -4.46 18.98 29.07
C ARG A 30 -5.57 19.36 28.09
N GLY A 31 -6.48 20.25 28.49
CA GLY A 31 -7.53 20.78 27.60
C GLY A 31 -6.94 21.61 26.47
N ALA A 32 -6.08 22.56 26.77
CA ALA A 32 -5.44 23.41 25.76
C ALA A 32 -4.57 22.63 24.76
N ALA A 33 -3.85 21.59 25.20
CA ALA A 33 -3.08 20.74 24.29
C ALA A 33 -3.97 19.87 23.39
N ALA A 34 -5.14 19.43 23.88
CA ALA A 34 -6.12 18.70 23.08
C ALA A 34 -6.80 19.62 22.06
N GLU A 35 -7.17 20.81 22.45
CA GLU A 35 -7.75 21.83 21.55
C GLU A 35 -6.76 22.24 20.46
N ALA A 36 -5.49 22.49 20.80
CA ALA A 36 -4.46 22.80 19.82
C ALA A 36 -4.25 21.69 18.76
N ARG A 37 -4.51 20.44 19.11
CA ARG A 37 -4.43 19.33 18.14
C ARG A 37 -5.59 19.30 17.15
N LEU A 38 -6.73 19.82 17.54
CA LEU A 38 -7.95 19.87 16.70
C LEU A 38 -8.03 21.15 15.85
N GLU A 39 -7.30 22.19 16.24
CA GLU A 39 -7.34 23.49 15.58
C GLU A 39 -7.16 23.43 14.04
N PRO A 40 -6.24 22.61 13.47
CA PRO A 40 -6.10 22.53 12.02
C PRO A 40 -7.36 22.01 11.31
N TYR A 41 -8.11 21.11 11.95
CA TYR A 41 -9.37 20.57 11.40
C TYR A 41 -10.52 21.56 11.53
N LEU A 42 -10.53 22.35 12.60
CA LEU A 42 -11.56 23.38 12.85
C LEU A 42 -11.47 24.56 11.89
N LYS A 43 -10.40 24.67 11.09
CA LYS A 43 -10.29 25.64 9.97
C LYS A 43 -11.21 25.28 8.79
N ALA A 44 -11.60 24.02 8.65
CA ALA A 44 -12.58 23.61 7.66
C ALA A 44 -13.96 24.22 7.97
N LYS A 45 -14.57 24.84 6.97
CA LYS A 45 -15.89 25.51 7.08
C LYS A 45 -17.03 24.50 7.01
N ILE A 46 -16.97 23.44 7.84
CA ILE A 46 -17.99 22.39 7.95
C ILE A 46 -18.32 22.14 9.42
N ASN A 47 -19.50 21.56 9.68
CA ASN A 47 -19.84 21.08 11.00
C ASN A 47 -19.38 19.63 11.17
N TRP A 48 -18.21 19.42 11.77
CA TRP A 48 -17.70 18.07 12.07
C TRP A 48 -18.65 17.26 12.94
N ARG A 49 -19.49 17.89 13.78
CA ARG A 49 -20.39 17.22 14.74
C ARG A 49 -21.81 16.98 14.21
N GLN A 50 -22.04 17.18 12.89
CA GLN A 50 -23.38 17.07 12.29
C GLN A 50 -24.02 15.68 12.41
N VAL A 51 -23.21 14.65 12.68
CA VAL A 51 -23.66 13.26 12.90
C VAL A 51 -23.09 12.69 14.21
N ALA A 52 -22.86 13.55 15.21
CA ALA A 52 -22.38 13.12 16.52
C ALA A 52 -23.31 12.05 17.13
N GLY A 53 -22.72 11.10 17.84
CA GLY A 53 -23.41 9.94 18.43
C GLY A 53 -23.49 8.74 17.50
N GLU A 54 -23.11 8.85 16.22
CA GLU A 54 -23.00 7.68 15.33
C GLU A 54 -21.78 6.83 15.69
N SER A 55 -21.88 5.53 15.37
CA SER A 55 -20.78 4.56 15.44
C SER A 55 -20.62 3.88 14.10
N ILE A 56 -19.39 3.82 13.60
CA ILE A 56 -19.01 3.18 12.34
C ILE A 56 -17.96 2.10 12.57
N THR A 57 -18.04 1.01 11.81
CA THR A 57 -17.00 -0.03 11.80
C THR A 57 -16.25 0.01 10.49
N VAL A 58 -14.93 -0.01 10.56
CA VAL A 58 -14.01 -0.01 9.40
C VAL A 58 -13.22 -1.31 9.40
N LEU A 59 -13.26 -2.02 8.27
CA LEU A 59 -12.52 -3.24 8.07
C LEU A 59 -11.14 -2.90 7.46
N VAL A 60 -10.05 -3.18 8.20
CA VAL A 60 -8.69 -2.79 7.79
C VAL A 60 -7.72 -3.97 7.80
N THR A 61 -6.66 -3.87 7.01
CA THR A 61 -5.56 -4.84 7.02
C THR A 61 -4.53 -4.50 8.11
N PRO A 62 -3.82 -5.50 8.68
CA PRO A 62 -2.75 -5.27 9.65
C PRO A 62 -1.52 -4.70 8.93
N ALA A 63 -1.40 -3.37 8.93
CA ALA A 63 -0.25 -2.67 8.39
C ALA A 63 0.16 -1.52 9.33
N HIS A 64 1.45 -1.20 9.36
CA HIS A 64 1.99 -0.19 10.26
C HIS A 64 1.30 1.18 10.10
N TYR A 65 0.94 1.57 8.87
CA TYR A 65 0.24 2.83 8.61
C TYR A 65 -1.20 2.81 9.14
N PHE A 66 -1.94 1.70 9.03
CA PHE A 66 -3.27 1.59 9.63
C PHE A 66 -3.23 1.56 11.16
N ASN A 67 -2.17 0.99 11.75
CA ASN A 67 -1.96 1.08 13.20
C ASN A 67 -1.80 2.53 13.65
N LYS A 68 -1.08 3.36 12.86
CA LYS A 68 -0.94 4.79 13.14
C LYS A 68 -2.28 5.52 13.01
N PHE A 69 -3.03 5.30 11.95
CA PHE A 69 -4.37 5.89 11.80
C PHE A 69 -5.28 5.51 12.96
N ARG A 70 -5.26 4.25 13.38
CA ARG A 70 -6.03 3.78 14.53
C ARG A 70 -5.60 4.46 15.84
N ALA A 71 -4.31 4.66 16.05
CA ALA A 71 -3.80 5.36 17.24
C ALA A 71 -4.31 6.79 17.34
N PHE A 72 -4.58 7.44 16.19
CA PHE A 72 -5.12 8.80 16.13
C PHE A 72 -6.65 8.87 16.09
N ALA A 73 -7.36 7.77 15.89
CA ALA A 73 -8.83 7.75 15.79
C ALA A 73 -9.57 8.38 16.99
N PRO A 74 -9.08 8.30 18.26
CA PRO A 74 -9.71 9.01 19.37
C PRO A 74 -9.78 10.53 19.18
N GLU A 75 -8.85 11.14 18.43
CA GLU A 75 -8.89 12.58 18.12
C GLU A 75 -10.05 12.89 17.14
N PHE A 76 -10.28 12.00 16.16
CA PHE A 76 -11.44 12.13 15.28
C PHE A 76 -12.75 12.01 16.07
N THR A 77 -12.83 11.08 17.02
CA THR A 77 -13.99 10.96 17.90
C THR A 77 -14.21 12.23 18.73
N GLN A 78 -13.14 12.82 19.25
CA GLN A 78 -13.23 14.10 19.97
C GLN A 78 -13.72 15.23 19.06
N LEU A 79 -13.22 15.31 17.82
CA LEU A 79 -13.60 16.31 16.82
C LEU A 79 -15.08 16.18 16.41
N SER A 80 -15.48 14.97 16.04
CA SER A 80 -16.76 14.71 15.35
C SER A 80 -17.88 14.19 16.25
N GLY A 81 -17.54 13.58 17.39
CA GLY A 81 -18.48 12.82 18.20
C GLY A 81 -18.90 11.48 17.60
N VAL A 82 -18.22 11.02 16.54
CA VAL A 82 -18.43 9.72 15.90
C VAL A 82 -17.46 8.69 16.47
N GLU A 83 -17.96 7.56 16.92
CA GLU A 83 -17.13 6.42 17.35
C GLU A 83 -16.66 5.63 16.13
N VAL A 84 -15.34 5.33 16.06
CA VAL A 84 -14.76 4.49 14.99
C VAL A 84 -14.28 3.18 15.58
N LYS A 85 -14.87 2.08 15.16
CA LYS A 85 -14.47 0.72 15.49
C LYS A 85 -13.68 0.11 14.35
N PHE A 86 -12.70 -0.73 14.67
CA PHE A 86 -11.84 -1.38 13.70
C PHE A 86 -11.95 -2.90 13.82
N GLU A 87 -12.17 -3.56 12.70
CA GLU A 87 -11.89 -4.98 12.57
C GLU A 87 -10.62 -5.13 11.72
N ILE A 88 -9.64 -5.89 12.23
CA ILE A 88 -8.31 -6.01 11.63
C ILE A 88 -8.09 -7.45 11.25
N ILE A 89 -8.03 -7.75 9.96
CA ILE A 89 -7.80 -9.09 9.42
C ILE A 89 -6.87 -9.05 8.22
N PRO A 90 -6.16 -10.17 7.91
CA PRO A 90 -5.22 -10.23 6.80
C PRO A 90 -5.82 -9.80 5.46
N PRO A 91 -5.01 -9.35 4.49
CA PRO A 91 -5.52 -8.76 3.25
C PRO A 91 -6.44 -9.67 2.44
N ARG A 92 -6.17 -10.98 2.39
CA ARG A 92 -7.01 -11.92 1.64
C ARG A 92 -8.39 -12.04 2.26
N GLU A 93 -8.44 -12.32 3.55
CA GLU A 93 -9.69 -12.46 4.32
C GLU A 93 -10.46 -11.13 4.37
N ASN A 94 -9.74 -9.99 4.38
CA ASN A 94 -10.34 -8.66 4.28
C ASN A 94 -11.13 -8.51 2.97
N ARG A 95 -10.54 -8.88 1.84
CA ARG A 95 -11.20 -8.82 0.51
C ARG A 95 -12.43 -9.73 0.47
N GLU A 96 -12.29 -10.98 0.91
CA GLU A 96 -13.39 -11.95 0.92
C GLU A 96 -14.55 -11.44 1.79
N LYS A 97 -14.25 -10.94 2.99
CA LYS A 97 -15.24 -10.40 3.92
C LYS A 97 -15.91 -9.12 3.41
N ALA A 98 -15.13 -8.22 2.79
CA ALA A 98 -15.68 -7.02 2.17
C ALA A 98 -16.65 -7.37 1.02
N VAL A 99 -16.29 -8.31 0.14
CA VAL A 99 -17.16 -8.77 -0.96
C VAL A 99 -18.45 -9.38 -0.42
N LEU A 100 -18.38 -10.19 0.65
CA LEU A 100 -19.56 -10.79 1.28
C LEU A 100 -20.47 -9.73 1.89
N ASP A 101 -19.94 -8.77 2.65
CA ASP A 101 -20.71 -7.69 3.27
C ASP A 101 -21.38 -6.80 2.22
N LEU A 102 -20.64 -6.39 1.22
CA LEU A 102 -21.11 -5.55 0.11
C LEU A 102 -22.19 -6.26 -0.73
N GLY A 103 -21.94 -7.53 -1.09
CA GLY A 103 -22.84 -8.34 -1.89
C GLY A 103 -24.16 -8.66 -1.17
N ALA A 104 -24.10 -8.93 0.12
CA ALA A 104 -25.26 -9.13 0.98
C ALA A 104 -25.98 -7.83 1.33
N LYS A 105 -25.39 -6.66 1.04
CA LYS A 105 -25.88 -5.32 1.42
C LYS A 105 -26.15 -5.21 2.93
N SER A 106 -25.33 -5.88 3.75
CA SER A 106 -25.54 -5.95 5.20
C SER A 106 -25.17 -4.65 5.92
N GLY A 107 -24.23 -3.86 5.35
CA GLY A 107 -23.81 -2.58 5.94
C GLY A 107 -23.12 -2.71 7.30
N ASN A 108 -22.50 -3.88 7.59
CA ASN A 108 -21.75 -4.09 8.82
C ASN A 108 -20.50 -3.24 8.87
N TYR A 109 -19.87 -3.03 7.69
CA TYR A 109 -18.71 -2.18 7.54
C TYR A 109 -19.07 -0.91 6.78
N ALA A 110 -18.77 0.24 7.38
CA ALA A 110 -19.00 1.52 6.74
C ALA A 110 -18.01 1.75 5.60
N SER A 111 -16.80 1.23 5.75
CA SER A 111 -15.74 1.21 4.75
C SER A 111 -14.78 0.05 5.02
N HIS A 112 -13.92 -0.21 4.06
CA HIS A 112 -12.83 -1.18 4.19
C HIS A 112 -11.61 -0.71 3.42
N THR A 113 -10.44 -1.32 3.70
CA THR A 113 -9.25 -1.09 2.90
C THR A 113 -9.39 -1.80 1.56
N ALA A 114 -9.75 -1.06 0.53
CA ALA A 114 -9.95 -1.57 -0.81
C ALA A 114 -8.66 -1.49 -1.64
N ASP A 115 -8.41 -2.54 -2.41
CA ASP A 115 -7.45 -2.48 -3.50
C ASP A 115 -8.13 -1.84 -4.72
N PRO A 116 -7.49 -0.94 -5.46
CA PRO A 116 -8.08 -0.30 -6.65
C PRO A 116 -8.61 -1.31 -7.68
N MET A 117 -7.99 -2.48 -7.76
CA MET A 117 -8.37 -3.53 -8.71
C MET A 117 -9.77 -4.11 -8.49
N PHE A 118 -10.36 -3.95 -7.29
CA PHE A 118 -11.71 -4.41 -6.98
C PHE A 118 -12.78 -3.32 -7.18
N LEU A 119 -12.40 -2.05 -7.25
CA LEU A 119 -13.35 -0.95 -7.40
C LEU A 119 -14.24 -1.08 -8.64
N PRO A 120 -13.75 -1.46 -9.82
CA PRO A 120 -14.63 -1.68 -10.98
C PRO A 120 -15.71 -2.72 -10.73
N LEU A 121 -15.39 -3.83 -10.03
CA LEU A 121 -16.36 -4.84 -9.61
C LEU A 121 -17.41 -4.26 -8.66
N TYR A 122 -16.98 -3.50 -7.66
CA TYR A 122 -17.89 -2.89 -6.67
C TYR A 122 -18.82 -1.88 -7.32
N VAL A 123 -18.31 -1.09 -8.27
CA VAL A 123 -19.09 -0.09 -9.01
C VAL A 123 -20.09 -0.75 -9.95
N ALA A 124 -19.70 -1.78 -10.70
CA ALA A 124 -20.58 -2.52 -11.59
C ALA A 124 -21.80 -3.10 -10.84
N ASN A 125 -21.60 -3.53 -9.59
CA ASN A 125 -22.63 -4.07 -8.72
C ASN A 125 -23.37 -3.01 -7.89
N LYS A 126 -22.99 -1.73 -7.98
CA LYS A 126 -23.54 -0.63 -7.18
C LYS A 126 -23.41 -0.85 -5.66
N TRP A 127 -22.28 -1.40 -5.26
CA TRP A 127 -22.00 -1.70 -3.85
C TRP A 127 -21.36 -0.55 -3.09
N VAL A 128 -20.82 0.42 -3.81
CA VAL A 128 -20.13 1.58 -3.23
C VAL A 128 -20.66 2.89 -3.81
N GLU A 129 -20.62 3.95 -3.00
CA GLU A 129 -21.06 5.29 -3.40
C GLU A 129 -19.98 6.04 -4.18
N PRO A 130 -20.37 6.87 -5.18
CA PRO A 130 -19.46 7.84 -5.76
C PRO A 130 -19.13 8.92 -4.72
N LEU A 131 -17.84 9.12 -4.43
CA LEU A 131 -17.38 10.09 -3.43
C LEU A 131 -17.62 11.54 -3.89
N ASP A 132 -17.81 11.76 -5.18
CA ASP A 132 -18.14 13.07 -5.76
C ASP A 132 -19.36 13.69 -5.09
N ASN A 133 -20.36 12.90 -4.68
CA ASN A 133 -21.55 13.37 -4.01
C ASN A 133 -21.23 14.04 -2.66
N PHE A 134 -20.25 13.51 -1.93
CA PHE A 134 -19.81 14.01 -0.63
C PHE A 134 -18.81 15.16 -0.80
N ILE A 135 -17.91 15.08 -1.78
CA ILE A 135 -16.92 16.10 -2.11
C ILE A 135 -17.61 17.39 -2.58
N ASN A 136 -18.72 17.28 -3.30
CA ASN A 136 -19.44 18.42 -3.85
C ASN A 136 -20.50 19.00 -2.90
N ASP A 137 -20.80 18.36 -1.78
CA ASP A 137 -21.71 18.87 -0.76
C ASP A 137 -20.94 19.85 0.17
N PRO A 138 -21.25 21.18 0.14
CA PRO A 138 -20.57 22.15 0.96
C PRO A 138 -20.85 22.01 2.47
N ALA A 139 -21.90 21.25 2.85
CA ALA A 139 -22.15 20.91 4.25
C ALA A 139 -21.22 19.82 4.76
N LEU A 140 -20.64 19.02 3.87
CA LEU A 140 -19.78 17.89 4.18
C LEU A 140 -18.30 18.16 3.89
N THR A 141 -17.99 19.00 2.88
CA THR A 141 -16.62 19.22 2.42
C THR A 141 -16.35 20.70 2.15
N ASP A 142 -15.41 21.25 2.89
CA ASP A 142 -14.75 22.48 2.49
C ASP A 142 -13.66 22.14 1.47
N LYS A 143 -13.95 22.37 0.18
CA LYS A 143 -13.05 22.05 -0.93
C LYS A 143 -11.70 22.72 -0.83
N GLN A 144 -11.66 23.96 -0.32
CA GLN A 144 -10.41 24.71 -0.17
C GLN A 144 -9.53 24.09 0.92
N TRP A 145 -10.12 23.70 2.04
CA TRP A 145 -9.42 23.05 3.14
C TRP A 145 -9.01 21.62 2.78
N PHE A 146 -9.91 20.85 2.17
CA PHE A 146 -9.66 19.45 1.82
C PHE A 146 -8.64 19.32 0.70
N ASP A 147 -8.64 20.21 -0.27
CA ASP A 147 -7.71 20.24 -1.41
C ASP A 147 -7.52 18.88 -2.07
N LEU A 148 -8.57 18.43 -2.78
CA LEU A 148 -8.55 17.13 -3.46
C LEU A 148 -7.44 17.01 -4.51
N ASP A 149 -7.02 18.13 -5.10
CA ASP A 149 -6.01 18.15 -6.15
C ASP A 149 -4.60 17.91 -5.62
N ASP A 150 -4.37 18.12 -4.31
CA ASP A 150 -3.14 17.72 -3.63
C ASP A 150 -3.02 16.19 -3.39
N ILE A 151 -4.11 15.43 -3.53
CA ILE A 151 -4.04 13.96 -3.49
C ILE A 151 -3.26 13.47 -4.72
N VAL A 152 -2.29 12.57 -4.51
CA VAL A 152 -1.44 12.00 -5.57
C VAL A 152 -2.31 11.61 -6.78
N PRO A 153 -2.15 12.28 -7.94
CA PRO A 153 -3.07 12.13 -9.07
C PRO A 153 -3.22 10.70 -9.56
N LEU A 154 -2.12 9.96 -9.59
CA LEU A 154 -2.10 8.59 -10.06
C LEU A 154 -2.97 7.66 -9.19
N TRP A 155 -2.89 7.78 -7.87
CA TRP A 155 -3.71 6.95 -6.97
C TRP A 155 -5.18 7.35 -7.07
N ARG A 156 -5.46 8.66 -7.19
CA ARG A 156 -6.82 9.15 -7.43
C ARG A 156 -7.40 8.61 -8.75
N GLN A 157 -6.59 8.56 -9.82
CA GLN A 157 -7.00 7.98 -11.10
C GLN A 157 -7.26 6.47 -11.00
N ALA A 158 -6.44 5.73 -10.24
CA ALA A 158 -6.63 4.30 -10.01
C ALA A 158 -7.93 3.97 -9.27
N ASP A 159 -8.46 4.92 -8.49
CA ASP A 159 -9.69 4.78 -7.71
C ASP A 159 -10.92 5.38 -8.44
N GLN A 160 -10.76 5.80 -9.71
CA GLN A 160 -11.85 6.27 -10.55
C GLN A 160 -12.41 5.17 -11.45
N VAL A 161 -13.72 5.17 -11.59
CA VAL A 161 -14.45 4.34 -12.57
C VAL A 161 -15.45 5.21 -13.29
N GLY A 162 -15.41 5.24 -14.62
CA GLY A 162 -16.30 6.09 -15.42
C GLY A 162 -16.18 7.59 -15.10
N GLY A 163 -14.99 8.06 -14.73
CA GLY A 163 -14.71 9.46 -14.41
C GLY A 163 -15.15 9.91 -13.02
N LYS A 164 -15.71 9.03 -12.18
CA LYS A 164 -16.10 9.31 -10.79
C LYS A 164 -15.18 8.61 -9.81
N LEU A 165 -14.90 9.24 -8.68
CA LEU A 165 -14.07 8.69 -7.61
C LEU A 165 -14.93 7.79 -6.70
N TYR A 166 -14.48 6.55 -6.46
CA TYR A 166 -15.19 5.58 -5.61
C TYR A 166 -14.40 5.12 -4.39
N GLY A 167 -13.13 5.42 -4.34
CA GLY A 167 -12.28 5.19 -3.19
C GLY A 167 -11.38 6.40 -2.92
N MET A 168 -11.21 6.77 -1.65
CA MET A 168 -10.25 7.80 -1.27
C MET A 168 -8.91 7.15 -0.94
N PRO A 169 -7.84 7.38 -1.72
CA PRO A 169 -6.54 6.84 -1.39
C PRO A 169 -6.02 7.45 -0.07
N VAL A 170 -5.66 6.62 0.89
CA VAL A 170 -5.15 7.06 2.20
C VAL A 170 -3.69 6.69 2.44
N GLU A 171 -3.20 5.72 1.71
CA GLU A 171 -1.80 5.26 1.70
C GLU A 171 -1.52 4.68 0.32
N GLY A 172 -0.29 4.80 -0.18
CA GLY A 172 0.07 4.20 -1.44
C GLY A 172 1.57 4.00 -1.62
N GLU A 173 1.93 3.28 -2.67
CA GLU A 173 3.29 2.93 -3.00
C GLU A 173 3.48 2.82 -4.52
N ALA A 174 4.74 2.88 -4.92
CA ALA A 174 5.18 2.64 -6.28
C ALA A 174 6.32 1.63 -6.25
N THR A 175 6.40 0.74 -7.24
CA THR A 175 7.55 -0.14 -7.35
C THR A 175 8.76 0.63 -7.87
N ILE A 176 9.89 0.40 -7.25
CA ILE A 176 11.19 0.99 -7.61
C ILE A 176 12.27 -0.07 -7.61
N HIS A 177 13.39 0.20 -8.27
CA HIS A 177 14.57 -0.64 -8.19
C HIS A 177 15.37 -0.32 -6.93
N ILE A 178 15.64 -1.35 -6.13
CA ILE A 178 16.30 -1.30 -4.82
C ILE A 178 17.55 -2.18 -4.91
N TYR A 179 18.71 -1.66 -4.56
CA TYR A 179 19.96 -2.40 -4.73
C TYR A 179 21.01 -2.09 -3.66
N ARG A 180 21.95 -3.00 -3.49
CA ARG A 180 23.12 -2.92 -2.61
C ARG A 180 24.19 -2.03 -3.23
N ALA A 181 24.23 -0.76 -2.84
CA ALA A 181 25.19 0.22 -3.33
C ALA A 181 26.65 -0.19 -3.04
N ASP A 182 26.90 -0.79 -1.89
CA ASP A 182 28.23 -1.29 -1.50
C ASP A 182 28.72 -2.43 -2.41
N ILE A 183 27.82 -3.37 -2.79
CA ILE A 183 28.16 -4.47 -3.70
C ILE A 183 28.40 -3.92 -5.12
N TYR A 184 27.52 -3.03 -5.59
CA TYR A 184 27.68 -2.39 -6.89
C TYR A 184 29.03 -1.68 -7.00
N LYS A 185 29.39 -0.90 -5.97
CA LYS A 185 30.70 -0.23 -5.89
C LYS A 185 31.87 -1.23 -5.89
N ARG A 186 31.76 -2.31 -5.10
CA ARG A 186 32.80 -3.36 -5.03
C ARG A 186 33.04 -4.04 -6.36
N LEU A 187 31.97 -4.29 -7.13
CA LEU A 187 32.03 -4.99 -8.42
C LEU A 187 32.19 -4.04 -9.62
N GLY A 188 32.28 -2.73 -9.41
CA GLY A 188 32.37 -1.75 -10.50
C GLY A 188 31.12 -1.70 -11.39
N LEU A 189 29.93 -1.98 -10.82
CA LEU A 189 28.66 -1.99 -11.54
C LEU A 189 28.00 -0.62 -11.51
N ASN A 190 27.36 -0.24 -12.61
CA ASN A 190 26.45 0.90 -12.67
C ASN A 190 25.00 0.45 -12.41
N PRO A 191 24.15 1.29 -11.79
CA PRO A 191 22.72 1.02 -11.70
C PRO A 191 22.11 0.85 -13.09
N PRO A 192 21.27 -0.19 -13.32
CA PRO A 192 20.74 -0.49 -14.64
C PRO A 192 19.72 0.55 -15.10
N GLU A 193 19.86 0.99 -16.35
CA GLU A 193 18.91 1.87 -17.04
C GLU A 193 17.91 1.07 -17.89
N THR A 194 18.26 -0.17 -18.26
CA THR A 194 17.45 -1.07 -19.05
C THR A 194 17.27 -2.43 -18.36
N LEU A 195 16.21 -3.18 -18.72
CA LEU A 195 15.97 -4.53 -18.21
C LEU A 195 17.10 -5.48 -18.60
N GLU A 196 17.74 -5.28 -19.76
CA GLU A 196 18.90 -6.06 -20.15
C GLU A 196 20.09 -5.81 -19.23
N GLU A 197 20.35 -4.54 -18.89
CA GLU A 197 21.39 -4.20 -17.91
C GLU A 197 21.06 -4.73 -16.51
N LEU A 198 19.75 -4.79 -16.12
CA LEU A 198 19.33 -5.42 -14.88
C LEU A 198 19.69 -6.91 -14.87
N ARG A 199 19.46 -7.63 -15.97
CA ARG A 199 19.83 -9.03 -16.12
C ARG A 199 21.35 -9.21 -16.04
N GLU A 200 22.10 -8.34 -16.70
CA GLU A 200 23.58 -8.41 -16.71
C GLU A 200 24.18 -8.10 -15.33
N THR A 201 23.66 -7.10 -14.62
CA THR A 201 24.08 -6.82 -13.23
C THR A 201 23.72 -7.95 -12.30
N ALA A 202 22.54 -8.56 -12.47
CA ALA A 202 22.13 -9.76 -11.72
C ALA A 202 23.12 -10.91 -11.95
N ARG A 203 23.46 -11.18 -13.23
CA ARG A 203 24.42 -12.23 -13.61
C ARG A 203 25.80 -12.02 -12.97
N LYS A 204 26.33 -10.78 -13.03
CA LYS A 204 27.66 -10.45 -12.50
C LYS A 204 27.74 -10.52 -10.98
N ALA A 205 26.62 -10.21 -10.31
CA ALA A 205 26.57 -10.16 -8.85
C ALA A 205 26.09 -11.46 -8.20
N HIS A 206 25.59 -12.43 -9.00
CA HIS A 206 25.10 -13.71 -8.50
C HIS A 206 26.27 -14.61 -8.08
N THR A 207 26.38 -14.89 -6.78
CA THR A 207 27.46 -15.69 -6.20
C THR A 207 26.85 -16.77 -5.27
N PRO A 208 26.33 -17.88 -5.81
CA PRO A 208 25.64 -18.92 -5.01
C PRO A 208 26.51 -19.52 -3.90
N ALA A 209 27.82 -19.62 -4.12
CA ALA A 209 28.78 -20.09 -3.11
C ALA A 209 28.78 -19.21 -1.84
N GLU A 210 28.48 -17.93 -1.97
CA GLU A 210 28.35 -16.95 -0.88
C GLU A 210 26.91 -16.79 -0.42
N LYS A 211 25.97 -17.60 -0.92
CA LYS A 211 24.51 -17.49 -0.70
C LYS A 211 23.96 -16.13 -1.13
N LEU A 212 24.57 -15.50 -2.14
CA LEU A 212 24.21 -14.21 -2.65
C LEU A 212 23.51 -14.32 -3.99
N ALA A 213 22.22 -14.03 -4.04
CA ALA A 213 21.43 -13.99 -5.26
C ALA A 213 21.59 -12.63 -5.96
N GLY A 214 21.71 -12.67 -7.29
CA GLY A 214 21.88 -11.47 -8.10
C GLY A 214 20.64 -10.57 -8.14
N VAL A 215 19.45 -11.19 -8.09
CA VAL A 215 18.15 -10.48 -8.15
C VAL A 215 17.06 -11.26 -7.47
N ALA A 216 15.99 -10.60 -7.03
CA ALA A 216 14.73 -11.25 -6.67
C ALA A 216 13.53 -10.44 -7.20
N LEU A 217 12.47 -11.13 -7.60
CA LEU A 217 11.16 -10.59 -7.92
C LEU A 217 10.10 -11.52 -7.32
N ARG A 218 8.87 -11.04 -7.10
CA ARG A 218 7.79 -11.85 -6.53
C ARG A 218 7.45 -13.02 -7.44
N GLY A 219 7.79 -14.24 -7.05
CA GLY A 219 7.50 -15.46 -7.79
C GLY A 219 6.19 -16.14 -7.39
N PHE A 220 5.70 -15.89 -6.17
CA PHE A 220 4.47 -16.48 -5.67
C PHE A 220 3.25 -16.02 -6.47
N ARG A 221 2.37 -16.97 -6.84
CA ARG A 221 1.18 -16.68 -7.65
C ARG A 221 0.12 -15.89 -6.90
N GLY A 222 -0.55 -14.99 -7.60
CA GLY A 222 -1.73 -14.26 -7.12
C GLY A 222 -1.85 -12.88 -7.73
N ALA A 223 -3.09 -12.37 -7.79
CA ALA A 223 -3.43 -11.09 -8.40
C ALA A 223 -2.71 -9.88 -7.76
N GLY A 224 -2.27 -9.99 -6.50
CA GLY A 224 -1.47 -8.97 -5.80
C GLY A 224 -0.02 -9.41 -5.50
N GLN A 225 0.47 -10.52 -6.06
CA GLN A 225 1.79 -11.09 -5.83
C GLN A 225 2.65 -10.98 -7.10
N ASN A 226 2.85 -12.06 -7.88
CA ASN A 226 3.59 -11.96 -9.15
C ASN A 226 2.91 -10.98 -10.13
N MET A 227 1.59 -10.82 -10.03
CA MET A 227 0.81 -9.82 -10.78
C MET A 227 0.96 -8.38 -10.24
N TYR A 228 1.81 -8.15 -9.24
CA TYR A 228 2.24 -6.80 -8.88
C TYR A 228 3.50 -6.36 -9.65
N ILE A 229 4.27 -7.31 -10.17
CA ILE A 229 5.53 -7.05 -10.87
C ILE A 229 5.41 -7.31 -12.39
N TRP A 230 4.87 -8.46 -12.77
CA TRP A 230 4.84 -8.88 -14.17
C TRP A 230 4.08 -7.92 -15.12
N PRO A 231 2.95 -7.31 -14.74
CA PRO A 231 2.27 -6.34 -15.61
C PRO A 231 3.15 -5.17 -16.04
N SER A 232 4.01 -4.68 -15.16
CA SER A 232 4.96 -3.62 -15.50
C SER A 232 5.99 -4.07 -16.52
N LEU A 233 6.48 -5.31 -16.40
CA LEU A 233 7.34 -5.91 -17.42
C LEU A 233 6.61 -6.02 -18.75
N PHE A 234 5.39 -6.56 -18.74
CA PHE A 234 4.54 -6.70 -19.92
C PHE A 234 4.36 -5.37 -20.66
N ARG A 235 4.01 -4.31 -19.93
CA ARG A 235 3.83 -2.96 -20.51
C ARG A 235 5.17 -2.36 -20.97
N ALA A 236 6.27 -2.61 -20.27
CA ALA A 236 7.60 -2.17 -20.65
C ALA A 236 8.13 -2.88 -21.92
N TYR A 237 7.64 -4.08 -22.21
CA TYR A 237 7.86 -4.77 -23.48
C TYR A 237 6.97 -4.26 -24.62
N GLY A 238 6.00 -3.37 -24.33
CA GLY A 238 5.03 -2.84 -25.32
C GLY A 238 3.74 -3.65 -25.40
N GLY A 239 3.51 -4.56 -24.46
CA GLY A 239 2.30 -5.37 -24.41
C GLY A 239 1.05 -4.54 -24.08
N GLU A 240 -0.07 -4.91 -24.67
CA GLU A 240 -1.39 -4.38 -24.38
C GLU A 240 -2.28 -5.51 -23.86
N TRP A 241 -3.18 -5.21 -22.90
CA TRP A 241 -4.06 -6.22 -22.33
C TRP A 241 -5.13 -6.69 -23.31
N PHE A 242 -5.64 -5.73 -24.07
CA PHE A 242 -6.70 -5.94 -25.05
C PHE A 242 -6.40 -5.16 -26.32
N ASP A 243 -6.86 -5.66 -27.46
CA ASP A 243 -6.85 -4.92 -28.71
C ASP A 243 -8.02 -3.91 -28.79
N SER A 244 -8.11 -3.18 -29.90
CA SER A 244 -9.17 -2.19 -30.13
C SER A 244 -10.59 -2.78 -30.19
N ALA A 245 -10.71 -4.10 -30.36
CA ALA A 245 -11.97 -4.83 -30.33
C ALA A 245 -12.27 -5.45 -28.94
N GLY A 246 -11.44 -5.15 -27.92
CA GLY A 246 -11.58 -5.68 -26.57
C GLY A 246 -11.16 -7.15 -26.42
N ARG A 247 -10.47 -7.73 -27.38
CA ARG A 247 -9.97 -9.11 -27.31
C ARG A 247 -8.65 -9.14 -26.55
N PRO A 248 -8.41 -10.12 -25.66
CA PRO A 248 -7.16 -10.23 -24.92
C PRO A 248 -5.98 -10.50 -25.85
N THR A 249 -4.82 -9.88 -25.54
CA THR A 249 -3.58 -9.95 -26.31
C THR A 249 -2.36 -10.26 -25.45
N VAL A 250 -2.56 -10.93 -24.31
CA VAL A 250 -1.48 -11.24 -23.37
C VAL A 250 -0.44 -12.19 -23.93
N ASN A 251 -0.79 -12.97 -24.96
CA ASN A 251 0.08 -13.91 -25.67
C ASN A 251 0.81 -13.31 -26.89
N SER A 252 0.80 -11.98 -27.03
CA SER A 252 1.60 -11.27 -28.06
C SER A 252 3.10 -11.50 -27.86
N ASP A 253 3.91 -11.19 -28.87
CA ASP A 253 5.37 -11.26 -28.77
C ASP A 253 5.92 -10.46 -27.59
N ALA A 254 5.32 -9.31 -27.29
CA ALA A 254 5.65 -8.52 -26.11
C ALA A 254 5.35 -9.28 -24.80
N GLY A 255 4.22 -9.98 -24.72
CA GLY A 255 3.86 -10.80 -23.56
C GLY A 255 4.82 -11.97 -23.38
N VAL A 256 5.11 -12.67 -24.48
CA VAL A 256 6.05 -13.80 -24.49
C VAL A 256 7.44 -13.34 -24.04
N GLY A 257 7.97 -12.27 -24.65
CA GLY A 257 9.28 -11.73 -24.30
C GLY A 257 9.37 -11.25 -22.83
N ALA A 258 8.32 -10.62 -22.32
CA ALA A 258 8.26 -10.23 -20.91
C ALA A 258 8.27 -11.44 -19.97
N LEU A 259 7.56 -12.51 -20.31
CA LEU A 259 7.52 -13.72 -19.49
C LEU A 259 8.82 -14.51 -19.60
N GLU A 260 9.43 -14.58 -20.77
CA GLU A 260 10.77 -15.18 -20.97
C GLU A 260 11.82 -14.46 -20.14
N PHE A 261 11.86 -13.14 -20.17
CA PHE A 261 12.75 -12.34 -19.32
C PHE A 261 12.56 -12.65 -17.84
N TYR A 262 11.31 -12.62 -17.36
CA TYR A 262 10.97 -12.89 -15.97
C TYR A 262 11.41 -14.28 -15.51
N VAL A 263 11.13 -15.30 -16.33
CA VAL A 263 11.50 -16.69 -16.05
C VAL A 263 13.02 -16.87 -16.08
N ASP A 264 13.70 -16.30 -17.08
CA ASP A 264 15.15 -16.40 -17.23
C ASP A 264 15.90 -15.80 -16.02
N VAL A 265 15.52 -14.58 -15.65
CA VAL A 265 16.16 -13.86 -14.54
C VAL A 265 15.94 -14.57 -13.21
N LEU A 266 14.73 -15.03 -12.94
CA LEU A 266 14.42 -15.69 -11.68
C LEU A 266 15.02 -17.09 -11.58
N ARG A 267 15.03 -17.87 -12.66
CA ARG A 267 15.61 -19.22 -12.62
C ARG A 267 17.13 -19.20 -12.49
N LYS A 268 17.78 -18.22 -13.08
CA LYS A 268 19.24 -18.20 -13.14
C LYS A 268 19.89 -17.46 -11.98
N TYR A 269 19.27 -16.38 -11.49
CA TYR A 269 19.94 -15.42 -10.62
C TYR A 269 19.20 -15.12 -9.31
N ALA A 270 18.02 -15.69 -9.11
CA ALA A 270 17.26 -15.50 -7.87
C ALA A 270 17.61 -16.57 -6.81
N PRO A 271 17.18 -16.37 -5.56
CA PRO A 271 17.28 -17.41 -4.53
C PRO A 271 16.48 -18.66 -4.94
N ALA A 272 16.99 -19.83 -4.53
CA ALA A 272 16.23 -21.08 -4.68
C ALA A 272 14.88 -20.99 -3.95
N GLY A 273 13.80 -21.47 -4.60
CA GLY A 273 12.45 -21.42 -4.03
C GLY A 273 11.73 -20.10 -4.25
N VAL A 274 12.30 -19.18 -5.04
CA VAL A 274 11.71 -17.85 -5.32
C VAL A 274 10.30 -17.92 -5.89
N GLU A 275 9.94 -19.03 -6.55
CA GLU A 275 8.57 -19.29 -7.04
C GLU A 275 7.51 -19.33 -5.93
N ASN A 276 7.94 -19.47 -4.67
CA ASN A 276 7.10 -19.44 -3.47
C ASN A 276 7.26 -18.14 -2.67
N TRP A 277 8.07 -17.17 -3.15
CA TRP A 277 8.37 -15.93 -2.45
C TRP A 277 7.47 -14.79 -2.90
N ASN A 278 6.95 -14.08 -1.91
CA ASN A 278 6.26 -12.81 -2.07
C ASN A 278 7.13 -11.67 -1.49
N TRP A 279 6.58 -10.50 -1.31
CA TRP A 279 7.31 -9.33 -0.81
C TRP A 279 7.97 -9.52 0.56
N PRO A 280 7.39 -10.25 1.56
CA PRO A 280 8.05 -10.39 2.86
C PRO A 280 9.35 -11.20 2.76
N GLU A 281 9.33 -12.33 2.05
CA GLU A 281 10.49 -13.20 1.89
C GLU A 281 11.61 -12.49 1.14
N ILE A 282 11.27 -11.75 0.08
CA ILE A 282 12.24 -10.98 -0.73
C ILE A 282 12.86 -9.87 0.11
N MET A 283 12.04 -9.07 0.78
CA MET A 283 12.48 -7.99 1.65
C MET A 283 13.39 -8.52 2.77
N GLU A 284 12.99 -9.61 3.42
CA GLU A 284 13.78 -10.21 4.49
C GLU A 284 15.13 -10.73 3.96
N ALA A 285 15.13 -11.46 2.84
CA ALA A 285 16.37 -11.93 2.23
C ALA A 285 17.32 -10.78 1.86
N PHE A 286 16.78 -9.69 1.34
CA PHE A 286 17.57 -8.49 1.04
C PHE A 286 18.05 -7.81 2.32
N ALA A 287 17.22 -7.66 3.34
CA ALA A 287 17.58 -7.09 4.63
C ALA A 287 18.68 -7.88 5.35
N GLN A 288 18.70 -9.22 5.18
CA GLN A 288 19.77 -10.11 5.67
C GLN A 288 21.03 -10.06 4.82
N GLY A 289 21.00 -9.43 3.63
CA GLY A 289 22.15 -9.29 2.74
C GLY A 289 22.31 -10.41 1.71
N ASN A 290 21.32 -11.28 1.53
CA ASN A 290 21.36 -12.46 0.66
C ASN A 290 20.92 -12.17 -0.80
N VAL A 291 20.46 -10.95 -1.09
CA VAL A 291 20.04 -10.49 -2.43
C VAL A 291 20.73 -9.17 -2.74
N VAL A 292 21.20 -9.03 -3.97
CA VAL A 292 21.92 -7.82 -4.42
C VAL A 292 20.99 -6.72 -4.88
N GLN A 293 19.93 -7.09 -5.58
CA GLN A 293 18.93 -6.13 -6.07
C GLN A 293 17.55 -6.77 -6.19
N TYR A 294 16.52 -5.96 -6.09
CA TYR A 294 15.16 -6.37 -6.38
C TYR A 294 14.30 -5.18 -6.82
N ILE A 295 13.15 -5.47 -7.40
CA ILE A 295 12.14 -4.46 -7.72
C ILE A 295 10.90 -4.77 -6.91
N ASP A 296 10.48 -3.82 -6.09
CA ASP A 296 9.28 -3.93 -5.27
C ASP A 296 8.85 -2.54 -4.75
N ALA A 297 7.84 -2.54 -3.90
CA ALA A 297 7.27 -1.34 -3.28
C ALA A 297 8.32 -0.49 -2.56
N ASN A 298 8.28 0.81 -2.79
CA ASN A 298 9.13 1.77 -2.09
C ASN A 298 8.93 1.75 -0.57
N SER A 299 7.79 1.26 -0.09
CA SER A 299 7.46 1.16 1.34
C SER A 299 8.44 0.26 2.12
N THR A 300 9.11 -0.68 1.47
CA THR A 300 10.11 -1.57 2.08
C THR A 300 11.34 -0.80 2.60
N ALA A 301 11.65 0.37 2.02
CA ALA A 301 12.80 1.18 2.42
C ALA A 301 12.84 1.49 3.93
N SER A 302 11.68 1.71 4.54
CA SER A 302 11.56 2.00 5.97
C SER A 302 12.02 0.84 6.88
N ILE A 303 12.01 -0.39 6.38
CA ILE A 303 12.53 -1.58 7.06
C ILE A 303 14.00 -1.76 6.73
N LEU A 304 14.37 -1.62 5.46
CA LEU A 304 15.74 -1.82 4.98
C LEU A 304 16.73 -0.83 5.59
N GLU A 305 16.29 0.39 5.85
CA GLU A 305 17.12 1.45 6.44
C GLU A 305 17.02 1.53 7.97
N ASN A 306 16.32 0.59 8.58
CA ASN A 306 16.24 0.49 10.03
C ASN A 306 17.32 -0.47 10.56
N PRO A 307 18.38 0.02 11.29
CA PRO A 307 19.48 -0.83 11.73
C PRO A 307 19.06 -1.91 12.75
N ALA A 308 17.91 -1.75 13.41
CA ALA A 308 17.36 -2.78 14.30
C ALA A 308 16.72 -3.95 13.56
N LYS A 309 16.44 -3.79 12.24
CA LYS A 309 15.72 -4.76 11.41
C LYS A 309 16.52 -5.26 10.21
N SER A 310 17.59 -4.54 9.80
CA SER A 310 18.29 -4.77 8.55
C SER A 310 19.80 -4.72 8.73
N LYS A 311 20.51 -5.72 8.23
CA LYS A 311 21.98 -5.78 8.17
C LYS A 311 22.57 -4.90 7.06
N VAL A 312 21.70 -4.42 6.16
CA VAL A 312 22.08 -3.62 5.00
C VAL A 312 21.73 -2.14 5.14
N ALA A 313 21.25 -1.71 6.31
CA ALA A 313 20.96 -0.31 6.58
C ALA A 313 22.17 0.58 6.27
N GLY A 314 21.94 1.69 5.52
CA GLY A 314 22.97 2.59 5.03
C GLY A 314 23.81 2.06 3.86
N LYS A 315 23.48 0.88 3.30
CA LYS A 315 24.15 0.27 2.14
C LYS A 315 23.22 0.12 0.94
N VAL A 316 22.01 0.64 1.04
CA VAL A 316 20.96 0.53 0.02
C VAL A 316 20.93 1.80 -0.84
N ALA A 317 20.58 1.65 -2.09
CA ALA A 317 20.26 2.76 -2.97
C ALA A 317 19.02 2.43 -3.80
N TYR A 318 18.42 3.49 -4.33
CA TYR A 318 17.11 3.44 -4.98
C TYR A 318 17.18 4.06 -6.36
N ARG A 319 16.49 3.47 -7.34
CA ARG A 319 16.37 3.95 -8.70
C ARG A 319 14.97 3.69 -9.23
N ARG A 320 14.63 4.41 -10.29
CA ARG A 320 13.42 4.13 -11.07
C ARG A 320 13.55 2.77 -11.77
N TRP A 321 12.42 2.20 -12.18
CA TRP A 321 12.42 0.98 -12.99
C TRP A 321 13.36 1.11 -14.19
N PRO A 322 14.10 0.05 -14.57
CA PRO A 322 14.79 0.00 -15.85
C PRO A 322 13.80 0.05 -17.03
N LYS A 323 14.21 0.63 -18.15
CA LYS A 323 13.41 0.65 -19.39
C LYS A 323 13.33 -0.74 -20.01
N GLY A 324 12.16 -1.09 -20.51
CA GLY A 324 11.99 -2.27 -21.36
C GLY A 324 12.38 -2.02 -22.81
N PRO A 325 12.29 -3.07 -23.67
CA PRO A 325 12.59 -2.97 -25.10
C PRO A 325 11.76 -1.94 -25.86
N SER A 326 10.56 -1.61 -25.40
CA SER A 326 9.74 -0.54 -25.98
C SER A 326 10.24 0.88 -25.68
N GLY A 327 11.33 1.02 -24.90
CA GLY A 327 11.84 2.30 -24.41
C GLY A 327 11.07 2.88 -23.22
N LYS A 328 9.99 2.25 -22.79
CA LYS A 328 9.16 2.69 -21.65
C LYS A 328 9.70 2.16 -20.33
N ARG A 329 9.55 2.98 -19.29
CA ARG A 329 9.55 2.55 -17.87
C ARG A 329 8.11 2.43 -17.45
N VAL A 330 7.77 1.36 -16.73
CA VAL A 330 6.42 1.21 -16.20
C VAL A 330 6.51 0.78 -14.74
N THR A 331 6.04 1.63 -13.86
CA THR A 331 5.96 1.38 -12.44
C THR A 331 4.58 0.80 -12.10
N SER A 332 4.57 -0.30 -11.38
CA SER A 332 3.36 -0.76 -10.70
C SER A 332 3.06 0.13 -9.51
N ILE A 333 1.79 0.35 -9.26
CA ILE A 333 1.33 1.10 -8.10
C ILE A 333 0.42 0.26 -7.25
N TRP A 334 0.37 0.60 -5.97
CA TRP A 334 -0.65 0.14 -5.07
C TRP A 334 -1.07 1.28 -4.18
N ASN A 335 -2.34 1.42 -3.95
CA ASN A 335 -2.85 2.30 -2.93
C ASN A 335 -3.97 1.59 -2.17
N TRP A 336 -4.13 2.00 -0.93
CA TRP A 336 -5.25 1.58 -0.11
C TRP A 336 -6.31 2.65 -0.16
N ALA A 337 -7.43 2.31 -0.76
CA ALA A 337 -8.57 3.19 -0.92
C ALA A 337 -9.62 2.91 0.17
N MET A 338 -10.37 3.95 0.52
CA MET A 338 -11.49 3.87 1.44
C MET A 338 -12.79 4.18 0.68
N PRO A 339 -13.53 3.17 0.21
CA PRO A 339 -14.85 3.37 -0.39
C PRO A 339 -15.93 3.55 0.68
N ILE A 340 -17.10 4.05 0.30
CA ILE A 340 -18.28 4.15 1.17
C ILE A 340 -19.28 3.07 0.77
N ASN A 341 -19.68 2.22 1.72
CA ASN A 341 -20.65 1.16 1.49
C ASN A 341 -22.03 1.76 1.16
N ALA A 342 -22.59 1.42 0.00
CA ALA A 342 -23.87 1.96 -0.47
C ALA A 342 -25.09 1.50 0.37
N ALA A 343 -24.98 0.40 1.11
CA ALA A 343 -26.06 -0.14 1.94
C ALA A 343 -26.30 0.63 3.25
N LEU A 344 -25.42 1.58 3.59
CA LEU A 344 -25.55 2.40 4.79
C LEU A 344 -26.71 3.40 4.68
N ASN A 345 -27.29 3.76 5.83
CA ASN A 345 -28.16 4.94 5.90
C ASN A 345 -27.37 6.24 5.75
N ASP A 346 -28.04 7.35 5.45
CA ASP A 346 -27.43 8.64 5.17
C ASP A 346 -26.56 9.17 6.32
N ARG A 347 -26.96 8.95 7.58
CA ARG A 347 -26.19 9.41 8.73
C ARG A 347 -24.85 8.68 8.82
N LYS A 348 -24.83 7.35 8.63
CA LYS A 348 -23.60 6.56 8.60
C LYS A 348 -22.72 6.87 7.38
N LYS A 349 -23.34 7.13 6.20
CA LYS A 349 -22.58 7.60 5.01
C LYS A 349 -21.87 8.92 5.28
N LYS A 350 -22.54 9.88 5.92
CA LYS A 350 -21.91 11.14 6.34
C LYS A 350 -20.83 10.91 7.39
N ALA A 351 -21.05 10.03 8.36
CA ALA A 351 -20.08 9.73 9.41
C ALA A 351 -18.78 9.13 8.83
N ILE A 352 -18.90 8.16 7.92
CA ILE A 352 -17.72 7.57 7.27
C ILE A 352 -17.03 8.54 6.32
N TRP A 353 -17.77 9.42 5.63
CA TRP A 353 -17.15 10.45 4.80
C TRP A 353 -16.32 11.43 5.63
N LEU A 354 -16.84 11.91 6.75
CA LEU A 354 -16.08 12.78 7.66
C LEU A 354 -14.79 12.10 8.15
N TYR A 355 -14.85 10.79 8.44
CA TYR A 355 -13.67 10.01 8.84
C TYR A 355 -12.66 9.88 7.69
N ILE A 356 -13.12 9.55 6.48
CA ILE A 356 -12.26 9.43 5.29
C ILE A 356 -11.59 10.76 4.98
N GLN A 357 -12.33 11.87 5.01
CA GLN A 357 -11.81 13.20 4.79
C GLN A 357 -10.77 13.60 5.85
N TRP A 358 -11.02 13.27 7.12
CA TRP A 358 -10.06 13.45 8.20
C TRP A 358 -8.79 12.63 7.98
N LEU A 359 -8.89 11.34 7.63
CA LEU A 359 -7.76 10.47 7.31
C LEU A 359 -6.91 11.01 6.15
N ALA A 360 -7.57 11.44 5.09
CA ALA A 360 -6.92 11.92 3.87
C ALA A 360 -6.46 13.38 3.97
N SER A 361 -6.78 14.10 5.05
CA SER A 361 -6.35 15.49 5.25
C SER A 361 -4.83 15.61 5.35
N ARG A 362 -4.28 16.73 4.87
CA ARG A 362 -2.85 17.02 4.95
C ARG A 362 -2.32 16.89 6.39
N GLU A 363 -3.10 17.38 7.36
CA GLU A 363 -2.74 17.33 8.78
C GLU A 363 -2.60 15.91 9.31
N THR A 364 -3.62 15.06 9.13
CA THR A 364 -3.56 13.65 9.59
C THR A 364 -2.46 12.88 8.88
N GLN A 365 -2.27 13.11 7.59
CA GLN A 365 -1.23 12.48 6.79
C GLN A 365 0.17 12.83 7.31
N MET A 366 0.45 14.12 7.57
CA MET A 366 1.73 14.57 8.13
C MET A 366 1.96 14.02 9.53
N ARG A 367 0.98 14.16 10.40
CA ARG A 367 1.10 13.75 11.82
C ARG A 367 1.33 12.26 11.96
N THR A 368 0.61 11.45 11.19
CA THR A 368 0.80 9.99 11.20
C THR A 368 2.10 9.55 10.53
N ALA A 369 2.61 10.30 9.55
CA ALA A 369 3.89 10.03 8.92
C ALA A 369 5.07 10.32 9.85
N THR A 370 4.98 11.38 10.65
CA THR A 370 6.04 11.80 11.57
C THR A 370 5.97 11.11 12.94
N PHE A 371 4.83 10.50 13.26
CA PHE A 371 4.63 9.79 14.53
C PHE A 371 5.45 8.49 14.59
N LYS A 372 6.16 8.33 15.70
CA LYS A 372 6.91 7.12 16.03
C LYS A 372 6.41 6.57 17.38
N GLU A 373 5.93 5.34 17.37
CA GLU A 373 5.50 4.62 18.58
C GLU A 373 6.71 4.25 19.46
N SER A 374 7.88 4.07 18.83
CA SER A 374 9.17 3.77 19.46
C SER A 374 10.30 4.32 18.59
N PRO A 375 11.55 4.41 19.12
CA PRO A 375 12.72 4.80 18.31
C PRO A 375 12.90 3.95 17.04
N ASP A 376 12.57 2.64 17.12
CA ASP A 376 12.71 1.66 16.04
C ASP A 376 11.44 1.48 15.23
N ALA A 377 10.46 2.37 15.38
CA ALA A 377 9.22 2.30 14.63
C ALA A 377 9.47 2.53 13.14
N VAL A 378 8.79 1.72 12.32
CA VAL A 378 8.76 1.86 10.87
C VAL A 378 8.05 3.16 10.51
N VAL A 379 8.65 3.98 9.65
CA VAL A 379 8.05 5.24 9.19
C VAL A 379 7.11 5.01 8.01
N ARG A 380 6.14 5.89 7.83
CA ARG A 380 5.25 5.86 6.66
C ARG A 380 5.95 6.47 5.45
N THR A 381 5.90 5.77 4.33
CA THR A 381 6.54 6.16 3.07
C THR A 381 5.56 6.33 1.92
N GLY A 382 4.26 6.35 2.21
CA GLY A 382 3.18 6.37 1.22
C GLY A 382 2.11 7.40 1.51
N VAL A 383 2.48 8.60 2.03
CA VAL A 383 1.51 9.69 2.24
C VAL A 383 0.82 10.07 0.93
N ASN A 384 -0.48 10.31 1.01
CA ASN A 384 -1.31 10.52 -0.17
C ASN A 384 -1.29 11.96 -0.73
N ARG A 385 -0.50 12.89 -0.13
CA ARG A 385 -0.47 14.31 -0.50
C ARG A 385 0.83 14.68 -1.20
N VAL A 386 0.74 15.25 -2.40
CA VAL A 386 1.90 15.74 -3.16
C VAL A 386 2.67 16.82 -2.39
N SER A 387 1.96 17.72 -1.71
CA SER A 387 2.57 18.77 -0.89
C SER A 387 3.46 18.21 0.22
N LEU A 388 3.12 17.04 0.79
CA LEU A 388 3.92 16.41 1.85
C LEU A 388 5.22 15.83 1.31
N TRP A 389 5.23 15.26 0.11
CA TRP A 389 6.45 14.75 -0.51
C TRP A 389 7.50 15.85 -0.74
N ASN A 390 7.07 17.11 -0.82
CA ASN A 390 7.94 18.29 -0.93
C ASN A 390 8.18 18.98 0.42
N ASP A 391 7.51 18.55 1.49
CA ASP A 391 7.63 19.15 2.82
C ASP A 391 8.95 18.74 3.48
N PRO A 392 9.78 19.70 3.96
CA PRO A 392 11.08 19.40 4.58
C PRO A 392 10.97 18.47 5.79
N GLN A 393 9.90 18.55 6.58
CA GLN A 393 9.69 17.69 7.74
C GLN A 393 9.46 16.24 7.31
N TYR A 394 8.65 16.00 6.30
CA TYR A 394 8.43 14.65 5.77
C TYR A 394 9.68 14.11 5.06
N ARG A 395 10.35 14.93 4.24
CA ARG A 395 11.61 14.55 3.60
C ARG A 395 12.69 14.15 4.61
N LYS A 396 12.72 14.78 5.79
CA LYS A 396 13.61 14.36 6.88
C LYS A 396 13.27 12.97 7.42
N VAL A 397 11.97 12.61 7.46
CA VAL A 397 11.51 11.28 7.94
C VAL A 397 11.91 10.18 6.96
N ILE A 398 11.80 10.44 5.65
CA ILE A 398 12.08 9.46 4.57
C ILE A 398 13.46 9.70 3.92
N GLY A 399 14.34 10.44 4.56
CA GLY A 399 15.68 10.75 4.06
C GLY A 399 16.65 9.59 4.11
N PHE A 400 16.26 8.42 3.61
CA PHE A 400 17.06 7.19 3.57
C PHE A 400 18.30 7.35 2.71
N THR A 401 18.13 7.95 1.52
CA THR A 401 19.19 8.47 0.67
C THR A 401 18.82 9.87 0.17
N PRO A 402 19.76 10.69 -0.27
CA PRO A 402 19.47 12.05 -0.73
C PRO A 402 18.43 12.12 -1.85
N ASP A 403 18.35 11.10 -2.70
CA ASP A 403 17.50 11.04 -3.88
C ASP A 403 16.24 10.16 -3.72
N TYR A 404 16.05 9.47 -2.59
CA TYR A 404 14.91 8.54 -2.40
C TYR A 404 13.56 9.17 -2.72
N ALA A 405 13.24 10.30 -2.11
CA ALA A 405 11.95 10.97 -2.30
C ALA A 405 11.72 11.36 -3.78
N ASP A 406 12.78 11.83 -4.45
CA ASP A 406 12.70 12.24 -5.85
C ASP A 406 12.57 11.03 -6.79
N VAL A 407 13.23 9.91 -6.49
CA VAL A 407 13.04 8.64 -7.22
C VAL A 407 11.59 8.19 -7.15
N VAL A 408 10.99 8.16 -5.96
CA VAL A 408 9.60 7.74 -5.79
C VAL A 408 8.64 8.70 -6.49
N LEU A 409 8.79 10.01 -6.29
CA LEU A 409 7.94 11.02 -6.94
C LEU A 409 8.02 10.94 -8.47
N ARG A 410 9.23 10.80 -9.02
CA ARG A 410 9.41 10.67 -10.47
C ARG A 410 8.83 9.37 -10.99
N SER A 411 8.99 8.26 -10.28
CA SER A 411 8.35 6.99 -10.64
C SER A 411 6.83 7.16 -10.72
N MET A 412 6.21 7.85 -9.78
CA MET A 412 4.76 8.11 -9.77
C MET A 412 4.29 9.11 -10.84
N ARG A 413 5.14 10.02 -11.31
CA ARG A 413 4.75 11.07 -12.27
C ARG A 413 5.08 10.71 -13.72
N GLU A 414 6.22 10.05 -13.95
CA GLU A 414 6.81 9.88 -15.27
C GLU A 414 6.77 8.42 -15.76
N ASP A 415 6.73 7.43 -14.84
CA ASP A 415 6.84 6.01 -15.19
C ASP A 415 5.51 5.27 -15.04
N THR A 416 4.43 5.98 -14.84
CA THR A 416 3.12 5.40 -14.57
C THR A 416 2.32 5.19 -15.83
N ASP A 417 1.68 4.06 -15.87
CA ASP A 417 0.69 3.72 -16.84
C ASP A 417 -0.57 3.29 -16.05
N VAL A 418 -1.64 4.06 -16.12
CA VAL A 418 -2.90 3.70 -15.44
C VAL A 418 -3.44 2.35 -15.91
N ASN A 419 -3.05 1.95 -17.13
CA ASN A 419 -3.36 0.65 -17.73
C ASN A 419 -2.27 -0.41 -17.50
N TRP A 420 -1.34 -0.18 -16.55
CA TRP A 420 -0.39 -1.24 -16.19
C TRP A 420 -1.15 -2.52 -15.82
N ARG A 421 -2.37 -2.35 -15.38
CA ARG A 421 -3.35 -3.37 -15.13
C ARG A 421 -4.74 -2.82 -15.54
N PRO A 422 -5.59 -3.57 -16.27
CA PRO A 422 -6.86 -3.06 -16.74
C PRO A 422 -7.85 -2.80 -15.61
N LEU A 423 -8.58 -1.69 -15.70
CA LEU A 423 -9.63 -1.30 -14.76
C LEU A 423 -10.99 -1.85 -15.24
N VAL A 424 -11.14 -3.18 -15.23
CA VAL A 424 -12.35 -3.89 -15.62
C VAL A 424 -12.91 -4.71 -14.47
N PRO A 425 -14.25 -4.91 -14.38
CA PRO A 425 -14.86 -5.71 -13.31
C PRO A 425 -14.33 -7.15 -13.22
N GLN A 426 -13.91 -7.73 -14.34
CA GLN A 426 -13.38 -9.08 -14.45
C GLN A 426 -11.92 -9.19 -13.98
N TRP A 427 -11.25 -8.09 -13.63
CA TRP A 427 -9.83 -8.13 -13.29
C TRP A 427 -9.45 -9.13 -12.17
N PRO A 428 -10.23 -9.30 -11.09
CA PRO A 428 -9.89 -10.29 -10.06
C PRO A 428 -9.69 -11.70 -10.63
N GLU A 429 -10.53 -12.10 -11.59
CA GLU A 429 -10.44 -13.40 -12.28
C GLU A 429 -9.31 -13.42 -13.32
N ILE A 430 -9.20 -12.39 -14.15
CA ILE A 430 -8.10 -12.23 -15.12
C ILE A 430 -6.74 -12.28 -14.42
N GLY A 431 -6.61 -11.56 -13.31
CA GLY A 431 -5.38 -11.51 -12.52
C GLY A 431 -4.98 -12.89 -11.98
N GLU A 432 -5.93 -13.72 -11.56
CA GLU A 432 -5.66 -15.08 -11.09
C GLU A 432 -5.28 -16.02 -12.25
N ILE A 433 -5.98 -15.95 -13.38
CA ILE A 433 -5.62 -16.71 -14.60
C ILE A 433 -4.17 -16.41 -15.00
N MET A 434 -3.80 -15.15 -15.06
CA MET A 434 -2.45 -14.72 -15.40
C MET A 434 -1.43 -15.15 -14.36
N ALA A 435 -1.74 -15.03 -13.07
CA ALA A 435 -0.85 -15.42 -11.98
C ALA A 435 -0.48 -16.91 -12.05
N VAL A 436 -1.47 -17.76 -12.34
CA VAL A 436 -1.29 -19.21 -12.54
C VAL A 436 -0.43 -19.49 -13.76
N ALA A 437 -0.70 -18.81 -14.89
CA ALA A 437 0.07 -19.01 -16.13
C ALA A 437 1.55 -18.62 -15.96
N ILE A 438 1.82 -17.49 -15.32
CA ILE A 438 3.17 -16.99 -15.02
C ILE A 438 3.92 -18.01 -14.13
N GLN A 439 3.28 -18.50 -13.08
CA GLN A 439 3.90 -19.50 -12.20
C GLN A 439 4.15 -20.81 -12.92
N ALA A 440 3.20 -21.31 -13.74
CA ALA A 440 3.40 -22.52 -14.53
C ALA A 440 4.61 -22.41 -15.47
N ALA A 441 4.83 -21.23 -16.06
CA ALA A 441 6.05 -20.95 -16.82
C ALA A 441 7.28 -20.90 -15.93
N LEU A 442 7.22 -20.23 -14.77
CA LEU A 442 8.35 -20.08 -13.85
C LEU A 442 8.83 -21.44 -13.32
N VAL A 443 7.94 -22.35 -12.96
CA VAL A 443 8.30 -23.71 -12.46
C VAL A 443 8.55 -24.73 -13.58
N GLY A 444 8.40 -24.36 -14.86
CA GLY A 444 8.72 -25.21 -16.01
C GLY A 444 7.65 -26.19 -16.41
N GLN A 445 6.45 -26.05 -15.90
CA GLN A 445 5.32 -26.89 -16.32
C GLN A 445 4.86 -26.58 -17.76
N LYS A 446 5.03 -25.33 -18.19
CA LYS A 446 4.71 -24.86 -19.54
C LYS A 446 5.84 -23.95 -20.06
N THR A 447 5.98 -23.87 -21.39
CA THR A 447 6.77 -22.78 -21.98
C THR A 447 6.05 -21.44 -21.79
N PRO A 448 6.74 -20.30 -21.75
CA PRO A 448 6.12 -18.98 -21.66
C PRO A 448 5.01 -18.78 -22.71
N LYS A 449 5.29 -19.10 -23.97
CA LYS A 449 4.30 -19.01 -25.07
C LYS A 449 3.05 -19.84 -24.77
N ARG A 450 3.21 -21.12 -24.40
CA ARG A 450 2.07 -22.01 -24.11
C ARG A 450 1.26 -21.54 -22.91
N ALA A 451 1.94 -21.08 -21.85
CA ALA A 451 1.26 -20.56 -20.67
C ALA A 451 0.37 -19.34 -21.00
N LEU A 452 0.89 -18.43 -21.83
CA LEU A 452 0.15 -17.23 -22.25
C LEU A 452 -0.94 -17.53 -23.28
N ASP A 453 -0.77 -18.50 -24.18
CA ASP A 453 -1.82 -18.92 -25.11
C ASP A 453 -3.03 -19.48 -24.35
N ASP A 454 -2.78 -20.34 -23.37
CA ASP A 454 -3.82 -20.91 -22.53
C ASP A 454 -4.52 -19.81 -21.70
N ALA A 455 -3.76 -18.89 -21.10
CA ALA A 455 -4.30 -17.75 -20.34
C ALA A 455 -5.14 -16.82 -21.23
N ASN A 456 -4.67 -16.51 -22.44
CA ASN A 456 -5.38 -15.65 -23.39
C ASN A 456 -6.73 -16.25 -23.77
N ALA A 457 -6.77 -17.58 -24.00
CA ALA A 457 -8.01 -18.29 -24.30
C ALA A 457 -9.01 -18.27 -23.12
N GLU A 458 -8.53 -18.41 -21.88
CA GLU A 458 -9.39 -18.34 -20.69
C GLU A 458 -9.90 -16.91 -20.46
N ILE A 459 -9.03 -15.90 -20.58
CA ILE A 459 -9.44 -14.49 -20.46
C ILE A 459 -10.50 -14.14 -21.50
N ALA A 460 -10.36 -14.66 -22.73
CA ALA A 460 -11.35 -14.44 -23.78
C ALA A 460 -12.76 -15.00 -23.43
N LYS A 461 -12.83 -16.07 -22.61
CA LYS A 461 -14.11 -16.59 -22.11
C LYS A 461 -14.69 -15.67 -21.04
N VAL A 462 -13.85 -15.26 -20.06
CA VAL A 462 -14.25 -14.32 -18.97
C VAL A 462 -14.77 -12.99 -19.52
N MET A 463 -14.20 -12.48 -20.61
CA MET A 463 -14.61 -11.22 -21.21
C MET A 463 -15.93 -11.32 -22.01
N LYS A 464 -16.42 -12.53 -22.33
CA LYS A 464 -17.70 -12.76 -23.04
C LYS A 464 -18.89 -12.96 -22.11
N GLY A 465 -18.65 -13.39 -20.88
CA GLY A 465 -19.66 -13.58 -19.83
C GLY A 465 -19.96 -12.31 -19.09
#